data_fdb94ac76f66014e6273c158da1d8545
#
_entry.id   fdb94ac76f66014e6273c158da1d8545
#
_cell.length_a   1.000
_cell.length_b   1.000
_cell.length_c   1.000
_cell.angle_alpha   90.00
_cell.angle_beta   90.00
_cell.angle_gamma   90.00
#
_symmetry.space_group_name_H-M   'P 1'
#
loop_
_entity.id
_entity.type
_entity.pdbx_description
1 polymer ?
#
loop_
_entity_poly.entity_id
_entity_poly.type
_entity_poly.pdbx_seq_one_letter_code
_entity_poly.pdbx_strand_id
1 'polypeptide(L)'
;MNPVTGAVPPLIRGHGIRFEVDRWTWRRLDAARFAGERRHLLATRGRPWHADPRHGGDTDALETWHLLAGRHHGGGMGLTVTGPGGKLDVSWEPDGAIPPDGRFYPNPDPTAAYPLLELERAGIIRPVEPAITAYGPYGRPTRLMEVTEPYHNPMLRALRMR
;
A
#
# COMPACT_ATOMS: atom_id res chain seq x y z
N MET A 1 -23.82 -1.43 14.50
CA MET A 1 -23.29 -1.22 13.92
C MET A 1 -22.70 -1.20 13.67
N ASN A 2 -22.81 -1.54 13.58
CA ASN A 2 -22.18 -1.53 13.11
C ASN A 2 -21.90 -1.23 12.60
N PRO A 3 -21.91 -1.25 12.62
CA PRO A 3 -21.48 -0.87 12.10
C PRO A 3 -20.94 -0.84 11.59
N VAL A 4 -21.04 -0.89 11.77
CA VAL A 4 -20.45 -0.77 11.21
C VAL A 4 -20.24 -1.25 10.76
N THR A 5 -20.76 -1.27 10.94
CA THR A 5 -20.45 -1.64 10.45
C THR A 5 -19.84 -1.68 9.51
N GLY A 6 -20.08 -0.74 9.13
CA GLY A 6 -19.29 -0.96 7.98
C GLY A 6 -18.26 -2.05 8.24
N ALA A 7 -18.74 -3.19 8.32
CA ALA A 7 -17.87 -4.28 8.64
C ALA A 7 -16.74 -4.33 7.64
N VAL A 8 -15.53 -4.05 8.12
CA VAL A 8 -14.36 -4.30 7.34
C VAL A 8 -14.39 -5.79 6.99
N PRO A 9 -14.37 -6.14 5.70
CA PRO A 9 -14.38 -7.54 5.37
C PRO A 9 -13.15 -8.21 5.99
N PRO A 10 -13.33 -9.34 6.68
CA PRO A 10 -12.19 -10.06 7.20
C PRO A 10 -11.26 -10.47 6.07
N LEU A 11 -9.98 -10.63 6.40
CA LEU A 11 -9.01 -11.14 5.45
C LEU A 11 -9.42 -12.55 5.03
N ILE A 12 -9.77 -12.72 3.77
CA ILE A 12 -10.16 -13.98 3.22
C ILE A 12 -8.91 -14.69 2.72
N ARG A 13 -8.75 -15.96 3.08
CA ARG A 13 -7.61 -16.76 2.69
C ARG A 13 -7.39 -16.71 1.18
N GLY A 14 -6.20 -16.27 0.78
CA GLY A 14 -5.82 -16.16 -0.63
C GLY A 14 -6.31 -14.91 -1.34
N HIS A 15 -7.20 -14.14 -0.74
CA HIS A 15 -7.76 -12.95 -1.38
C HIS A 15 -7.21 -11.63 -0.81
N GLY A 16 -6.77 -11.64 0.44
CA GLY A 16 -6.19 -10.45 1.04
C GLY A 16 -7.20 -9.35 1.38
N ILE A 17 -6.68 -8.19 1.72
CA ILE A 17 -7.48 -7.02 2.07
C ILE A 17 -7.69 -6.19 0.81
N ARG A 18 -8.94 -5.92 0.49
CA ARG A 18 -9.31 -5.16 -0.71
C ARG A 18 -9.09 -3.67 -0.49
N PHE A 19 -8.58 -3.01 -1.53
CA PHE A 19 -8.52 -1.55 -1.59
C PHE A 19 -8.59 -1.11 -3.05
N GLU A 20 -8.85 0.17 -3.27
CA GLU A 20 -9.00 0.69 -4.62
C GLU A 20 -7.81 1.55 -5.04
N VAL A 21 -7.42 1.40 -6.28
CA VAL A 21 -6.33 2.12 -6.92
C VAL A 21 -6.87 2.87 -8.13
N ASP A 22 -6.49 4.13 -8.25
CA ASP A 22 -6.83 4.92 -9.42
C ASP A 22 -5.88 4.60 -10.57
N ARG A 23 -6.39 3.92 -11.57
CA ARG A 23 -5.63 3.49 -12.74
C ARG A 23 -4.96 4.66 -13.48
N TRP A 24 -5.64 5.80 -13.58
CA TRP A 24 -5.08 6.96 -14.25
C TRP A 24 -3.90 7.54 -13.50
N THR A 25 -4.02 7.68 -12.19
CA THR A 25 -2.91 8.12 -11.35
C THR A 25 -1.74 7.16 -11.46
N TRP A 26 -2.00 5.87 -11.44
CA TRP A 26 -0.98 4.85 -11.58
C TRP A 26 -0.18 5.00 -12.87
N ARG A 27 -0.89 5.14 -14.00
CA ARG A 27 -0.25 5.30 -15.31
C ARG A 27 0.56 6.58 -15.42
N ARG A 28 0.03 7.66 -14.86
CA ARG A 28 0.73 8.95 -14.87
C ARG A 28 2.00 8.90 -14.03
N LEU A 29 1.95 8.22 -12.91
CA LEU A 29 3.14 8.04 -12.06
C LEU A 29 4.23 7.26 -12.78
N ASP A 30 3.85 6.26 -13.53
CA ASP A 30 4.80 5.49 -14.32
C ASP A 30 5.50 6.35 -15.37
N ALA A 31 4.78 7.29 -15.95
CA ALA A 31 5.30 8.19 -16.98
C ALA A 31 5.96 9.44 -16.41
N ALA A 32 5.85 9.70 -15.10
CA ALA A 32 6.34 10.91 -14.49
C ALA A 32 7.88 10.96 -14.48
N ARG A 33 8.45 12.09 -14.90
CA ARG A 33 9.90 12.28 -15.02
C ARG A 33 10.51 13.01 -13.84
N PHE A 34 9.70 13.78 -13.09
CA PHE A 34 10.18 14.66 -12.04
C PHE A 34 9.54 14.32 -10.72
N ALA A 35 10.32 14.48 -9.63
CA ALA A 35 9.81 14.27 -8.29
C ALA A 35 8.62 15.18 -7.97
N GLY A 36 8.64 16.42 -8.44
CA GLY A 36 7.54 17.37 -8.26
C GLY A 36 6.25 16.91 -8.93
N GLU A 37 6.34 16.38 -10.14
CA GLU A 37 5.20 15.82 -10.85
C GLU A 37 4.63 14.63 -10.11
N ARG A 38 5.49 13.72 -9.61
CA ARG A 38 5.06 12.59 -8.82
C ARG A 38 4.34 13.02 -7.55
N ARG A 39 4.88 13.99 -6.83
CA ARG A 39 4.24 14.52 -5.62
C ARG A 39 2.86 15.09 -5.93
N HIS A 40 2.74 15.83 -7.02
CA HIS A 40 1.44 16.39 -7.43
C HIS A 40 0.43 15.29 -7.75
N LEU A 41 0.84 14.28 -8.51
CA LEU A 41 -0.04 13.15 -8.85
C LEU A 41 -0.48 12.39 -7.62
N LEU A 42 0.43 12.16 -6.68
CA LEU A 42 0.10 11.50 -5.42
C LEU A 42 -0.89 12.32 -4.60
N ALA A 43 -0.70 13.64 -4.52
CA ALA A 43 -1.57 14.52 -3.77
C ALA A 43 -2.98 14.60 -4.36
N THR A 44 -3.09 14.64 -5.68
CA THR A 44 -4.36 14.80 -6.37
C THR A 44 -5.04 13.48 -6.72
N ARG A 45 -4.30 12.38 -6.71
CA ARG A 45 -4.76 11.06 -7.20
C ARG A 45 -5.31 11.16 -8.61
N GLY A 46 -4.73 12.04 -9.43
CA GLY A 46 -5.22 12.27 -10.79
C GLY A 46 -6.64 12.84 -10.86
N ARG A 47 -7.18 13.40 -9.77
CA ARG A 47 -8.57 13.88 -9.74
C ARG A 47 -8.93 14.89 -10.82
N PRO A 48 -8.10 15.88 -11.11
CA PRO A 48 -8.39 16.76 -12.26
C PRO A 48 -8.50 15.98 -13.56
N TRP A 49 -7.75 14.93 -13.67
CA TRP A 49 -7.75 14.03 -14.80
C TRP A 49 -9.07 13.27 -14.92
N HIS A 50 -9.59 12.76 -13.79
CA HIS A 50 -10.90 12.09 -13.72
C HIS A 50 -12.05 13.03 -14.06
N ALA A 51 -11.96 14.26 -13.57
CA ALA A 51 -13.00 15.25 -13.78
C ALA A 51 -13.01 15.80 -15.19
N ASP A 52 -11.97 15.54 -15.98
CA ASP A 52 -11.86 16.04 -17.36
C ASP A 52 -12.63 15.13 -18.30
N PRO A 53 -13.68 15.65 -18.98
CA PRO A 53 -14.47 14.83 -19.92
C PRO A 53 -13.64 14.21 -21.03
N ARG A 54 -12.49 14.81 -21.37
CA ARG A 54 -11.60 14.25 -22.39
C ARG A 54 -11.01 12.91 -22.01
N HIS A 55 -11.01 12.61 -20.72
CA HIS A 55 -10.53 11.33 -20.20
C HIS A 55 -11.67 10.41 -19.79
N GLY A 56 -12.90 10.75 -20.26
CA GLY A 56 -14.05 9.90 -20.08
C GLY A 56 -14.86 10.12 -18.82
N GLY A 57 -14.41 10.99 -17.92
CA GLY A 57 -15.07 11.14 -16.63
C GLY A 57 -15.28 9.78 -15.97
N ASP A 58 -14.34 8.89 -16.15
CA ASP A 58 -14.55 7.45 -16.16
C ASP A 58 -14.45 6.89 -14.75
N THR A 59 -15.58 6.44 -14.20
CA THR A 59 -15.60 5.68 -12.95
C THR A 59 -14.88 4.33 -13.11
N ASP A 60 -14.69 3.86 -14.34
CA ASP A 60 -13.93 2.63 -14.60
C ASP A 60 -12.43 2.82 -14.44
N ALA A 61 -12.00 4.03 -14.08
CA ALA A 61 -10.60 4.26 -13.74
C ALA A 61 -10.18 3.62 -12.41
N LEU A 62 -11.15 3.27 -11.55
CA LEU A 62 -10.84 2.59 -10.29
C LEU A 62 -10.63 1.09 -10.53
N GLU A 63 -9.58 0.57 -9.93
CA GLU A 63 -9.26 -0.86 -9.95
C GLU A 63 -9.24 -1.40 -8.54
N THR A 64 -9.72 -2.62 -8.36
CA THR A 64 -9.64 -3.30 -7.07
C THR A 64 -8.33 -4.06 -6.99
N TRP A 65 -7.59 -3.78 -5.92
CA TRP A 65 -6.35 -4.45 -5.60
C TRP A 65 -6.48 -5.13 -4.24
N HIS A 66 -5.58 -6.04 -3.95
CA HIS A 66 -5.58 -6.79 -2.70
C HIS A 66 -4.21 -6.72 -2.04
N LEU A 67 -4.21 -6.48 -0.73
CA LEU A 67 -3.00 -6.53 0.09
C LEU A 67 -2.86 -7.92 0.69
N LEU A 68 -1.75 -8.56 0.42
CA LEU A 68 -1.46 -9.92 0.90
C LEU A 68 -0.28 -9.88 1.86
N ALA A 69 -0.35 -10.71 2.90
CA ALA A 69 0.75 -10.85 3.85
C ALA A 69 1.52 -12.15 3.59
N GLY A 70 2.82 -12.08 3.75
CA GLY A 70 3.73 -13.21 3.65
C GLY A 70 4.95 -12.95 4.51
N ARG A 71 6.04 -13.67 4.23
CA ARG A 71 7.30 -13.49 4.94
C ARG A 71 8.39 -13.05 4.00
N HIS A 72 9.21 -12.09 4.44
CA HIS A 72 10.48 -11.79 3.81
C HIS A 72 11.46 -12.93 4.06
N HIS A 73 12.50 -12.98 3.25
CA HIS A 73 13.54 -14.00 3.38
C HIS A 73 14.17 -14.00 4.79
N GLY A 74 14.31 -12.84 5.41
CA GLY A 74 14.86 -12.72 6.77
C GLY A 74 13.85 -13.02 7.87
N GLY A 75 12.58 -13.29 7.55
CA GLY A 75 11.56 -13.70 8.50
C GLY A 75 10.57 -12.61 8.91
N GLY A 76 10.80 -11.36 8.55
CA GLY A 76 9.86 -10.28 8.84
C GLY A 76 8.60 -10.36 7.99
N MET A 77 7.55 -9.65 8.42
CA MET A 77 6.31 -9.60 7.66
C MET A 77 6.53 -8.92 6.32
N GLY A 78 6.19 -9.62 5.25
CA GLY A 78 6.24 -9.09 3.90
C GLY A 78 4.84 -8.77 3.41
N LEU A 79 4.69 -7.62 2.75
CA LEU A 79 3.41 -7.19 2.19
C LEU A 79 3.54 -7.02 0.68
N THR A 80 2.56 -7.54 -0.01
CA THR A 80 2.49 -7.52 -1.46
C THR A 80 1.10 -7.05 -1.87
N VAL A 81 1.03 -6.22 -2.90
CA VAL A 81 -0.26 -5.89 -3.51
C VAL A 81 -0.38 -6.65 -4.83
N THR A 82 -1.59 -7.11 -5.13
CA THR A 82 -1.87 -7.79 -6.38
C THR A 82 -3.14 -7.21 -6.99
N GLY A 83 -3.14 -7.04 -8.29
CA GLY A 83 -4.25 -6.47 -9.03
C GLY A 83 -4.17 -6.80 -10.51
N PRO A 84 -5.03 -6.17 -11.34
CA PRO A 84 -5.08 -6.49 -12.76
C PRO A 84 -3.74 -6.34 -13.49
N GLY A 85 -2.91 -5.40 -13.04
CA GLY A 85 -1.61 -5.15 -13.65
C GLY A 85 -0.48 -6.04 -13.17
N GLY A 86 -0.76 -6.93 -12.21
CA GLY A 86 0.28 -7.82 -11.69
C GLY A 86 0.45 -7.75 -10.18
N LYS A 87 1.67 -7.92 -9.74
CA LYS A 87 2.03 -8.07 -8.33
C LYS A 87 3.22 -7.17 -8.01
N LEU A 88 3.18 -6.54 -6.84
CA LEU A 88 4.22 -5.60 -6.41
C LEU A 88 4.47 -5.71 -4.92
N ASP A 89 5.73 -5.82 -4.53
CA ASP A 89 6.12 -5.79 -3.12
C ASP A 89 6.06 -4.36 -2.61
N VAL A 90 5.32 -4.14 -1.52
CA VAL A 90 5.18 -2.80 -0.92
C VAL A 90 5.91 -2.69 0.42
N SER A 91 6.51 -3.78 0.88
CA SER A 91 7.37 -3.77 2.05
C SER A 91 8.80 -4.13 1.66
N TRP A 92 9.73 -3.77 2.55
CA TRP A 92 11.14 -4.02 2.39
C TRP A 92 11.74 -4.35 3.76
N GLU A 93 12.71 -5.25 3.79
CA GLU A 93 13.34 -5.65 5.05
C GLU A 93 14.80 -5.20 5.07
N PRO A 94 15.15 -4.20 5.89
CA PRO A 94 16.54 -3.78 6.04
C PRO A 94 17.35 -4.85 6.79
N ASP A 95 18.63 -4.92 6.46
CA ASP A 95 19.55 -5.85 7.14
C ASP A 95 19.61 -5.56 8.63
N GLY A 96 19.40 -6.61 9.44
CA GLY A 96 19.54 -6.53 10.89
C GLY A 96 18.43 -5.77 11.61
N ALA A 97 17.37 -5.39 10.93
CA ALA A 97 16.29 -4.62 11.52
C ALA A 97 14.93 -5.21 11.16
N ILE A 98 14.62 -6.37 11.77
CA ILE A 98 13.34 -7.06 11.53
C ILE A 98 12.31 -6.54 12.50
N PRO A 99 11.27 -5.79 12.00
CA PRO A 99 10.22 -5.32 12.90
C PRO A 99 9.31 -6.47 13.34
N PRO A 100 8.60 -6.31 14.46
CA PRO A 100 7.63 -7.32 14.89
C PRO A 100 6.49 -7.42 13.87
N ASP A 101 5.82 -8.56 13.87
CA ASP A 101 4.67 -8.79 13.00
C ASP A 101 3.61 -7.70 13.20
N GLY A 102 3.02 -7.25 12.11
CA GLY A 102 2.09 -6.13 12.10
C GLY A 102 2.75 -4.81 11.75
N ARG A 103 4.08 -4.74 11.81
CA ARG A 103 4.86 -3.57 11.43
C ARG A 103 5.79 -3.91 10.27
N PHE A 104 6.09 -2.93 9.45
CA PHE A 104 6.91 -3.13 8.27
C PHE A 104 7.55 -1.82 7.82
N TYR A 105 8.67 -1.92 7.11
CA TYR A 105 9.22 -0.78 6.41
C TYR A 105 8.69 -0.79 4.98
N PRO A 106 8.11 0.33 4.51
CA PRO A 106 7.69 0.45 3.12
C PRO A 106 8.85 0.28 2.16
N ASN A 107 8.57 -0.35 1.03
CA ASN A 107 9.54 -0.47 -0.05
C ASN A 107 9.91 0.93 -0.54
N PRO A 108 11.19 1.33 -0.47
CA PRO A 108 11.61 2.67 -0.90
C PRO A 108 11.61 2.87 -2.42
N ASP A 109 11.36 1.82 -3.19
CA ASP A 109 11.26 1.95 -4.64
C ASP A 109 10.08 2.86 -5.00
N PRO A 110 10.29 3.86 -5.87
CA PRO A 110 9.22 4.77 -6.26
C PRO A 110 7.96 4.10 -6.79
N THR A 111 8.06 2.90 -7.38
CA THR A 111 6.89 2.18 -7.89
C THR A 111 5.93 1.77 -6.78
N ALA A 112 6.42 1.62 -5.55
CA ALA A 112 5.58 1.24 -4.40
C ALA A 112 4.87 2.44 -3.76
N ALA A 113 5.26 3.67 -4.09
CA ALA A 113 4.76 4.85 -3.40
C ALA A 113 3.24 5.03 -3.52
N TYR A 114 2.69 4.78 -4.69
CA TYR A 114 1.27 5.01 -4.90
C TYR A 114 0.39 3.98 -4.21
N PRO A 115 0.62 2.67 -4.35
CA PRO A 115 -0.20 1.72 -3.58
C PRO A 115 -0.09 1.94 -2.08
N LEU A 116 1.08 2.30 -1.57
CA LEU A 116 1.24 2.62 -0.15
C LEU A 116 0.38 3.82 0.27
N LEU A 117 0.34 4.86 -0.57
CA LEU A 117 -0.51 6.01 -0.31
C LEU A 117 -1.99 5.63 -0.26
N GLU A 118 -2.45 4.80 -1.16
CA GLU A 118 -3.85 4.37 -1.19
C GLU A 118 -4.18 3.47 0.00
N LEU A 119 -3.26 2.62 0.42
CA LEU A 119 -3.43 1.83 1.63
C LEU A 119 -3.56 2.71 2.87
N GLU A 120 -2.77 3.76 2.95
CA GLU A 120 -2.84 4.71 4.06
C GLU A 120 -4.15 5.49 4.04
N ARG A 121 -4.58 5.95 2.87
CA ARG A 121 -5.86 6.66 2.70
C ARG A 121 -7.06 5.79 3.03
N ALA A 122 -6.97 4.51 2.73
CA ALA A 122 -8.01 3.54 3.09
C ALA A 122 -8.01 3.19 4.57
N GLY A 123 -7.02 3.66 5.33
CA GLY A 123 -6.92 3.38 6.75
C GLY A 123 -6.40 2.00 7.07
N ILE A 124 -5.79 1.32 6.10
CA ILE A 124 -5.28 -0.04 6.28
C ILE A 124 -3.90 -0.03 6.94
N ILE A 125 -3.10 0.97 6.65
CA ILE A 125 -1.78 1.16 7.24
C ILE A 125 -1.64 2.58 7.78
N ARG A 126 -0.73 2.78 8.73
CA ARG A 126 -0.41 4.12 9.24
C ARG A 126 1.05 4.16 9.72
N PRO A 127 1.66 5.37 9.76
CA PRO A 127 2.99 5.52 10.33
C PRO A 127 3.00 5.19 11.82
N VAL A 128 4.08 4.56 12.28
CA VAL A 128 4.32 4.32 13.70
C VAL A 128 4.79 5.62 14.33
N GLU A 129 4.26 5.94 15.52
CA GLU A 129 4.68 7.09 16.30
C GLU A 129 5.36 6.63 17.60
N PRO A 130 6.48 7.25 18.02
CA PRO A 130 7.27 8.21 17.27
C PRO A 130 7.94 7.59 16.04
N ALA A 131 8.36 8.44 15.10
CA ALA A 131 8.90 7.98 13.83
C ALA A 131 10.15 7.14 14.01
N ILE A 132 10.18 6.01 13.33
CA ILE A 132 11.35 5.13 13.24
C ILE A 132 11.69 5.02 11.76
N THR A 133 12.92 5.38 11.40
CA THR A 133 13.35 5.44 10.01
C THR A 133 14.53 4.49 9.77
N ALA A 134 14.47 3.74 8.70
CA ALA A 134 15.60 3.00 8.16
C ALA A 134 16.00 3.62 6.82
N TYR A 135 17.19 3.29 6.34
CA TYR A 135 17.68 3.82 5.06
C TYR A 135 17.88 2.68 4.09
N GLY A 136 17.14 2.74 3.00
CA GLY A 136 17.18 1.74 1.95
C GLY A 136 18.30 1.97 0.96
N PRO A 137 18.25 1.27 -0.19
CA PRO A 137 19.24 1.43 -1.24
C PRO A 137 19.37 2.90 -1.66
N TYR A 138 20.60 3.31 -1.97
CA TYR A 138 20.92 4.69 -2.35
C TYR A 138 20.58 5.73 -1.28
N GLY A 139 20.54 5.32 0.01
CA GLY A 139 20.24 6.21 1.12
C GLY A 139 18.81 6.69 1.21
N ARG A 140 17.88 6.05 0.50
CA ARG A 140 16.46 6.44 0.54
C ARG A 140 15.87 6.11 1.91
N PRO A 141 15.27 7.11 2.60
CA PRO A 141 14.65 6.85 3.90
C PRO A 141 13.33 6.09 3.75
N THR A 142 13.04 5.23 4.71
CA THR A 142 11.76 4.55 4.80
C THR A 142 11.32 4.55 6.27
N ARG A 143 10.10 5.00 6.52
CA ARG A 143 9.55 5.15 7.86
C ARG A 143 8.73 3.92 8.22
N LEU A 144 8.97 3.38 9.42
CA LEU A 144 8.23 2.22 9.91
C LEU A 144 6.73 2.50 9.93
N MET A 145 5.96 1.57 9.40
CA MET A 145 4.51 1.62 9.32
C MET A 145 3.91 0.42 10.06
N GLU A 146 2.63 0.49 10.36
CA GLU A 146 1.91 -0.63 10.95
C GLU A 146 0.57 -0.84 10.27
N VAL A 147 0.11 -2.08 10.27
CA VAL A 147 -1.24 -2.43 9.82
C VAL A 147 -2.21 -2.06 10.94
N THR A 148 -3.27 -1.34 10.58
CA THR A 148 -4.23 -0.81 11.54
C THR A 148 -5.31 -1.84 11.90
N GLU A 149 -5.96 -1.65 13.04
CA GLU A 149 -7.20 -2.37 13.34
C GLU A 149 -8.31 -1.82 12.43
N PRO A 150 -9.23 -2.68 11.97
CA PRO A 150 -9.41 -4.10 12.31
C PRO A 150 -8.62 -5.08 11.45
N TYR A 151 -7.71 -4.61 10.60
CA TYR A 151 -6.97 -5.46 9.67
C TYR A 151 -5.79 -6.20 10.31
N HIS A 152 -5.28 -5.66 11.42
CA HIS A 152 -4.08 -6.17 12.09
C HIS A 152 -4.22 -7.66 12.47
N ASN A 153 -5.26 -8.00 13.23
CA ASN A 153 -5.43 -9.38 13.69
C ASN A 153 -5.70 -10.38 12.56
N PRO A 154 -6.57 -10.07 11.57
CA PRO A 154 -6.73 -10.97 10.44
C PRO A 154 -5.44 -11.19 9.66
N MET A 155 -4.61 -10.15 9.53
CA MET A 155 -3.33 -10.26 8.83
C MET A 155 -2.35 -11.16 9.59
N LEU A 156 -2.28 -11.01 10.91
CA LEU A 156 -1.44 -11.89 11.74
C LEU A 156 -1.87 -13.35 11.63
N ARG A 157 -3.18 -13.60 11.62
CA ARG A 157 -3.69 -14.95 11.42
C ARG A 157 -3.27 -15.52 10.06
N ALA A 158 -3.35 -14.71 9.01
CA ALA A 158 -2.92 -15.14 7.68
C ALA A 158 -1.44 -15.52 7.66
N LEU A 159 -0.60 -14.77 8.38
CA LEU A 159 0.83 -15.07 8.49
C LEU A 159 1.09 -16.41 9.17
N ARG A 160 0.32 -16.74 10.21
CA ARG A 160 0.49 -17.99 10.95
C ARG A 160 0.08 -19.22 10.15
N MET A 161 -0.74 -19.04 9.12
CA MET A 161 -1.23 -20.14 8.28
C MET A 161 -0.30 -20.46 7.13
N ARG A 162 0.82 -19.76 7.01
CA ARG A 162 1.78 -19.94 5.92
C ARG A 162 3.03 -20.75 6.33
#